data_0a58211286e07685d8e5a8fc514a0cc2
#
_entry.id   0a58211286e07685d8e5a8fc514a0cc2
#
_cell.length_a   1.000
_cell.length_b   1.000
_cell.length_c   1.000
_cell.angle_alpha   90.00
_cell.angle_beta   90.00
_cell.angle_gamma   90.00
#
_symmetry.space_group_name_H-M   'P 1'
#
loop_
_entity.id
_entity.type
_entity.pdbx_description
1 polymer ?
#
loop_
_entity_poly.entity_id
_entity_poly.type
_entity_poly.pdbx_seq_one_letter_code
_entity_poly.pdbx_strand_id
1 'polypeptide(L)'
;CIRDRVCSYPGATPLEVEQLVTEPIEREIQSMRRVYKITSESFYGMSKIMIELLPSTPADEMPQMWDELRRKILTVQAVLPEGASPISVGDDYGDVFGIYYGLSADPGFTYEEMRDWAQRIKTELVPVDGVQKVTLFGEQQDVVNVRVSMAALASLFILSLIHI
;
A
#
# COMPACT_ATOMS: atom_id res chain seq x y z
N CYS A 1 17.46 0.89 -9.02
CA CYS A 1 16.44 0.91 -7.97
C CYS A 1 15.06 0.85 -8.61
N ILE A 2 14.16 0.07 -8.05
CA ILE A 2 12.82 -0.20 -8.59
C ILE A 2 11.78 0.26 -7.56
N ARG A 3 10.69 0.88 -8.02
CA ARG A 3 9.58 1.32 -7.17
C ARG A 3 8.24 0.93 -7.78
N ASP A 4 7.35 0.40 -6.96
CA ASP A 4 5.99 0.02 -7.34
C ASP A 4 4.98 1.12 -7.04
N ARG A 5 4.00 1.25 -7.94
CA ARG A 5 2.84 2.13 -7.81
C ARG A 5 1.59 1.30 -8.04
N VAL A 6 0.65 1.41 -7.13
CA VAL A 6 -0.64 0.74 -7.24
C VAL A 6 -1.75 1.77 -7.11
N CYS A 7 -2.67 1.75 -8.06
CA CYS A 7 -3.89 2.53 -8.02
C CYS A 7 -5.08 1.61 -8.22
N SER A 8 -6.05 1.65 -7.32
CA SER A 8 -7.29 0.89 -7.45
C SER A 8 -8.37 1.76 -8.10
N TYR A 9 -9.05 1.19 -9.09
CA TYR A 9 -10.22 1.79 -9.73
C TYR A 9 -11.34 0.74 -9.83
N PRO A 10 -12.08 0.49 -8.75
CA PRO A 10 -13.04 -0.58 -8.65
C PRO A 10 -14.12 -0.50 -9.74
N GLY A 11 -14.43 -1.64 -10.34
CA GLY A 11 -15.46 -1.76 -11.39
C GLY A 11 -14.99 -1.47 -12.80
N ALA A 12 -13.80 -0.91 -13.00
CA ALA A 12 -13.27 -0.63 -14.33
C ALA A 12 -12.65 -1.88 -14.98
N THR A 13 -12.87 -2.01 -16.27
CA THR A 13 -12.21 -3.03 -17.10
C THR A 13 -10.71 -2.74 -17.25
N PRO A 14 -9.87 -3.72 -17.62
CA PRO A 14 -8.45 -3.47 -17.84
C PRO A 14 -8.15 -2.36 -18.85
N LEU A 15 -8.96 -2.25 -19.91
CA LEU A 15 -8.83 -1.21 -20.92
C LEU A 15 -9.15 0.19 -20.36
N GLU A 16 -10.21 0.31 -19.55
CA GLU A 16 -10.54 1.56 -18.87
C GLU A 16 -9.48 1.95 -17.84
N VAL A 17 -8.97 0.98 -17.08
CA VAL A 17 -7.85 1.21 -16.16
C VAL A 17 -6.62 1.71 -16.91
N GLU A 18 -6.30 1.12 -18.06
CA GLU A 18 -5.17 1.54 -18.88
C GLU A 18 -5.32 2.98 -19.36
N GLN A 19 -6.45 3.30 -19.98
CA GLN A 19 -6.68 4.62 -20.59
C GLN A 19 -6.86 5.72 -19.56
N LEU A 20 -7.56 5.47 -18.46
CA LEU A 20 -7.96 6.48 -17.49
C LEU A 20 -7.00 6.62 -16.29
N VAL A 21 -6.23 5.58 -16.00
CA VAL A 21 -5.34 5.55 -14.84
C VAL A 21 -3.89 5.35 -15.24
N THR A 22 -3.58 4.26 -15.96
CA THR A 22 -2.20 3.87 -16.24
C THR A 22 -1.50 4.86 -17.18
N GLU A 23 -2.11 5.18 -18.32
CA GLU A 23 -1.53 6.08 -19.32
C GLU A 23 -1.27 7.50 -18.79
N PRO A 24 -2.16 8.17 -18.05
CA PRO A 24 -1.87 9.46 -17.44
C PRO A 24 -0.68 9.43 -16.48
N ILE A 25 -0.57 8.37 -15.67
CA ILE A 25 0.54 8.20 -14.74
C ILE A 25 1.86 7.98 -15.49
N GLU A 26 1.88 7.09 -16.47
CA GLU A 26 3.06 6.83 -17.29
C GLU A 26 3.57 8.08 -18.01
N ARG A 27 2.66 8.83 -18.62
CA ARG A 27 2.99 10.06 -19.35
C ARG A 27 3.69 11.07 -18.47
N GLU A 28 3.25 11.22 -17.24
CA GLU A 28 3.87 12.14 -16.30
C GLU A 28 5.23 11.63 -15.81
N ILE A 29 5.36 10.31 -15.57
CA ILE A 29 6.62 9.69 -15.15
C ILE A 29 7.66 9.73 -16.26
N GLN A 30 7.27 9.57 -17.53
CA GLN A 30 8.18 9.65 -18.68
C GLN A 30 8.87 10.99 -18.81
N SER A 31 8.30 12.06 -18.27
CA SER A 31 8.93 13.39 -18.25
C SER A 31 10.07 13.53 -17.23
N MET A 32 10.27 12.54 -16.34
CA MET A 32 11.35 12.55 -15.36
C MET A 32 12.70 12.19 -15.97
N ARG A 33 13.73 12.80 -15.42
CA ARG A 33 15.12 12.46 -15.78
C ARG A 33 15.51 11.11 -15.16
N ARG A 34 16.45 10.40 -15.80
CA ARG A 34 17.05 9.17 -15.28
C ARG A 34 16.08 7.98 -15.10
N VAL A 35 14.91 8.02 -15.68
CA VAL A 35 14.07 6.84 -15.80
C VAL A 35 14.66 5.93 -16.88
N TYR A 36 14.93 4.68 -16.51
CA TYR A 36 15.43 3.65 -17.42
C TYR A 36 14.30 2.91 -18.10
N LYS A 37 13.34 2.46 -17.30
CA LYS A 37 12.23 1.65 -17.78
C LYS A 37 10.99 1.89 -16.92
N ILE A 38 9.84 1.93 -17.56
CA ILE A 38 8.52 1.87 -16.94
C ILE A 38 7.86 0.58 -17.41
N THR A 39 7.37 -0.22 -16.49
CA THR A 39 6.59 -1.42 -16.77
C THR A 39 5.27 -1.30 -16.06
N SER A 40 4.17 -1.42 -16.79
CA SER A 40 2.82 -1.30 -16.24
C SER A 40 2.00 -2.54 -16.56
N GLU A 41 1.08 -2.83 -15.67
CA GLU A 41 0.11 -3.91 -15.79
C GLU A 41 -1.26 -3.38 -15.37
N SER A 42 -2.21 -3.43 -16.29
CA SER A 42 -3.60 -3.03 -16.06
C SER A 42 -4.47 -4.25 -15.84
N PHE A 43 -4.98 -4.41 -14.62
CA PHE A 43 -5.89 -5.47 -14.23
C PHE A 43 -7.31 -4.95 -14.10
N TYR A 44 -8.25 -5.85 -13.84
CA TYR A 44 -9.61 -5.49 -13.51
C TYR A 44 -9.63 -4.67 -12.20
N GLY A 45 -10.00 -3.40 -12.28
CA GLY A 45 -10.08 -2.51 -11.12
C GLY A 45 -8.74 -2.10 -10.49
N MET A 46 -7.61 -2.34 -11.13
CA MET A 46 -6.29 -2.01 -10.55
C MET A 46 -5.23 -1.76 -11.62
N SER A 47 -4.44 -0.72 -11.41
CA SER A 47 -3.21 -0.44 -12.15
C SER A 47 -2.00 -0.68 -11.27
N LYS A 48 -0.99 -1.36 -11.80
CA LYS A 48 0.32 -1.53 -11.18
C LYS A 48 1.39 -0.99 -12.12
N ILE A 49 2.22 -0.08 -11.64
CA ILE A 49 3.28 0.56 -12.43
C ILE A 49 4.60 0.42 -11.70
N MET A 50 5.58 -0.14 -12.35
CA MET A 50 6.94 -0.33 -11.86
C MET A 50 7.89 0.61 -12.58
N ILE A 51 8.68 1.34 -11.82
CA ILE A 51 9.62 2.34 -12.35
C ILE A 51 11.03 1.95 -11.97
N GLU A 52 11.88 1.84 -12.98
CA GLU A 52 13.30 1.57 -12.83
C GLU A 52 14.10 2.81 -13.18
N LEU A 53 14.98 3.24 -12.28
CA LEU A 53 15.94 4.30 -12.56
C LEU A 53 17.20 3.73 -13.21
N LEU A 54 17.90 4.58 -13.96
CA LEU A 54 19.17 4.23 -14.58
C LEU A 54 20.15 3.66 -13.53
N PRO A 55 20.84 2.55 -13.80
CA PRO A 55 21.83 1.96 -12.89
C PRO A 55 22.98 2.92 -12.54
N SER A 56 23.25 3.89 -13.42
CA SER A 56 24.28 4.93 -13.23
C SER A 56 23.81 6.08 -12.33
N THR A 57 22.60 6.04 -11.77
CA THR A 57 22.11 7.10 -10.86
C THR A 57 22.88 7.05 -9.55
N PRO A 58 23.56 8.14 -9.14
CA PRO A 58 24.27 8.19 -7.87
C PRO A 58 23.32 7.99 -6.67
N ALA A 59 23.82 7.36 -5.62
CA ALA A 59 23.00 7.04 -4.44
C ALA A 59 22.49 8.28 -3.70
N ASP A 60 23.26 9.36 -3.73
CA ASP A 60 22.92 10.66 -3.12
C ASP A 60 21.82 11.41 -3.89
N GLU A 61 21.65 11.17 -5.19
CA GLU A 61 20.59 11.76 -5.99
C GLU A 61 19.26 10.95 -5.89
N MET A 62 19.31 9.71 -5.44
CA MET A 62 18.12 8.83 -5.37
C MET A 62 16.95 9.40 -4.54
N PRO A 63 17.17 9.96 -3.34
CA PRO A 63 16.09 10.55 -2.56
C PRO A 63 15.39 11.69 -3.32
N GLN A 64 16.15 12.53 -4.00
CA GLN A 64 15.62 13.63 -4.80
C GLN A 64 14.76 13.14 -5.98
N MET A 65 15.18 12.07 -6.65
CA MET A 65 14.40 11.45 -7.72
C MET A 65 13.07 10.90 -7.22
N TRP A 66 13.05 10.29 -6.03
CA TRP A 66 11.82 9.81 -5.43
C TRP A 66 10.89 10.93 -4.96
N ASP A 67 11.42 12.04 -4.49
CA ASP A 67 10.63 13.22 -4.15
C ASP A 67 10.04 13.88 -5.40
N GLU A 68 10.79 13.92 -6.50
CA GLU A 68 10.27 14.37 -7.80
C GLU A 68 9.11 13.46 -8.26
N LEU A 69 9.29 12.15 -8.16
CA LEU A 69 8.25 11.19 -8.50
C LEU A 69 6.97 11.38 -7.66
N ARG A 70 7.11 11.56 -6.34
CA ARG A 70 5.95 11.84 -5.46
C ARG A 70 5.20 13.09 -5.88
N ARG A 71 5.91 14.18 -6.20
CA ARG A 71 5.27 15.42 -6.66
C ARG A 71 4.51 15.22 -7.97
N LYS A 72 5.09 14.50 -8.93
CA LYS A 72 4.44 14.18 -10.21
C LYS A 72 3.19 13.33 -10.02
N ILE A 73 3.25 12.33 -9.15
CA ILE A 73 2.10 11.50 -8.80
C ILE A 73 0.98 12.32 -8.18
N LEU A 74 1.29 13.27 -7.29
CA LEU A 74 0.28 14.17 -6.72
C LEU A 74 -0.38 15.05 -7.79
N THR A 75 0.36 15.47 -8.81
CA THR A 75 -0.20 16.21 -9.94
C THR A 75 -1.17 15.35 -10.74
N VAL A 76 -0.81 14.11 -11.04
CA VAL A 76 -1.68 13.17 -11.76
C VAL A 76 -2.92 12.80 -10.94
N GLN A 77 -2.78 12.68 -9.63
CA GLN A 77 -3.90 12.35 -8.74
C GLN A 77 -5.10 13.29 -8.94
N ALA A 78 -4.84 14.55 -9.25
CA ALA A 78 -5.88 15.57 -9.46
C ALA A 78 -6.65 15.40 -10.80
N VAL A 79 -6.10 14.62 -11.74
CA VAL A 79 -6.69 14.37 -13.06
C VAL A 79 -7.28 12.97 -13.19
N LEU A 80 -7.08 12.09 -12.19
CA LEU A 80 -7.67 10.76 -12.20
C LEU A 80 -9.20 10.82 -12.08
N PRO A 81 -9.92 9.83 -12.64
CA PRO A 81 -11.37 9.78 -12.58
C PRO A 81 -11.89 9.67 -11.14
N GLU A 82 -13.10 10.17 -10.92
CA GLU A 82 -13.82 9.96 -9.67
C GLU A 82 -13.99 8.45 -9.41
N GLY A 83 -13.67 8.00 -8.19
CA GLY A 83 -13.68 6.59 -7.83
C GLY A 83 -12.32 5.88 -7.92
N ALA A 84 -11.31 6.49 -8.54
CA ALA A 84 -9.95 5.99 -8.42
C ALA A 84 -9.39 6.29 -7.03
N SER A 85 -8.77 5.27 -6.40
CA SER A 85 -8.13 5.45 -5.10
C SER A 85 -6.88 6.34 -5.21
N PRO A 86 -6.44 6.93 -4.10
CA PRO A 86 -5.11 7.54 -4.04
C PRO A 86 -4.03 6.56 -4.49
N ILE A 87 -3.09 7.04 -5.30
CA ILE A 87 -1.97 6.23 -5.78
C ILE A 87 -1.08 5.86 -4.60
N SER A 88 -1.02 4.57 -4.28
CA SER A 88 -0.11 4.06 -3.25
C SER A 88 1.31 3.98 -3.79
N VAL A 89 2.24 4.51 -3.02
CA VAL A 89 3.67 4.52 -3.34
C VAL A 89 4.37 3.50 -2.45
N GLY A 90 4.77 2.35 -3.02
CA GLY A 90 5.59 1.37 -2.31
C GLY A 90 7.02 1.87 -2.20
N ASP A 91 7.40 2.37 -1.03
CA ASP A 91 8.76 2.85 -0.77
C ASP A 91 9.69 1.76 -0.24
N ASP A 92 9.13 0.60 0.08
CA ASP A 92 9.80 -0.49 0.78
C ASP A 92 10.49 -1.52 -0.14
N TYR A 93 10.44 -1.30 -1.46
CA TYR A 93 11.09 -2.21 -2.41
C TYR A 93 12.61 -2.10 -2.29
N GLY A 94 13.23 -3.18 -1.85
CA GLY A 94 14.68 -3.24 -1.62
C GLY A 94 15.09 -2.99 -0.16
N ASP A 95 14.18 -2.79 0.76
CA ASP A 95 14.48 -2.82 2.18
C ASP A 95 14.96 -4.24 2.55
N VAL A 96 16.18 -4.33 3.01
CA VAL A 96 16.76 -5.58 3.51
C VAL A 96 16.72 -5.53 5.02
N PHE A 97 15.94 -6.43 5.62
CA PHE A 97 15.96 -6.61 7.08
C PHE A 97 17.19 -7.42 7.44
N GLY A 98 18.13 -6.83 8.15
CA GLY A 98 19.36 -7.48 8.59
C GLY A 98 19.14 -8.48 9.73
N ILE A 99 18.05 -8.31 10.49
CA ILE A 99 17.75 -9.11 11.66
C ILE A 99 16.26 -9.46 11.68
N TYR A 100 15.96 -10.73 11.96
CA TYR A 100 14.61 -11.24 12.19
C TYR A 100 14.52 -11.87 13.56
N TYR A 101 13.52 -11.49 14.33
CA TYR A 101 13.20 -12.09 15.61
C TYR A 101 11.84 -12.79 15.55
N GLY A 102 11.77 -13.99 16.11
CA GLY A 102 10.51 -14.69 16.34
C GLY A 102 10.02 -14.43 17.75
N LEU A 103 8.79 -13.93 17.90
CA LEU A 103 8.12 -13.82 19.19
C LEU A 103 7.24 -15.05 19.40
N SER A 104 7.51 -15.82 20.44
CA SER A 104 6.71 -16.98 20.85
C SER A 104 6.32 -16.84 22.32
N ALA A 105 5.16 -17.39 22.66
CA ALA A 105 4.66 -17.41 24.03
C ALA A 105 4.23 -18.82 24.44
N ASP A 106 4.27 -19.08 25.73
CA ASP A 106 3.79 -20.34 26.32
C ASP A 106 2.26 -20.44 26.21
N PRO A 107 1.70 -21.66 26.31
CA PRO A 107 0.25 -21.85 26.33
C PRO A 107 -0.41 -21.04 27.45
N GLY A 108 -1.38 -20.21 27.09
CA GLY A 108 -2.10 -19.33 28.02
C GLY A 108 -2.08 -17.86 27.64
N PHE A 109 -1.15 -17.44 26.77
CA PHE A 109 -1.15 -16.11 26.19
C PHE A 109 -2.11 -16.03 24.99
N THR A 110 -2.86 -14.95 24.93
CA THR A 110 -3.72 -14.65 23.78
C THR A 110 -2.92 -14.02 22.65
N TYR A 111 -3.43 -14.08 21.45
CA TYR A 111 -2.79 -13.44 20.29
C TYR A 111 -2.75 -11.91 20.44
N GLU A 112 -3.78 -11.32 21.07
CA GLU A 112 -3.85 -9.90 21.38
C GLU A 112 -2.72 -9.47 22.33
N GLU A 113 -2.49 -10.22 23.41
CA GLU A 113 -1.38 -9.94 24.32
C GLU A 113 -0.02 -10.03 23.63
N MET A 114 0.16 -11.03 22.75
CA MET A 114 1.40 -11.15 21.96
C MET A 114 1.60 -9.96 21.02
N ARG A 115 0.55 -9.48 20.40
CA ARG A 115 0.59 -8.29 19.53
C ARG A 115 0.99 -7.06 20.34
N ASP A 116 0.39 -6.87 21.51
CA ASP A 116 0.69 -5.71 22.36
C ASP A 116 2.15 -5.72 22.82
N TRP A 117 2.67 -6.90 23.17
CA TRP A 117 4.09 -7.06 23.47
C TRP A 117 4.98 -6.76 22.25
N ALA A 118 4.62 -7.23 21.07
CA ALA A 118 5.36 -6.95 19.83
C ALA A 118 5.38 -5.45 19.51
N GLN A 119 4.25 -4.76 19.67
CA GLN A 119 4.19 -3.30 19.48
C GLN A 119 5.01 -2.53 20.52
N ARG A 120 5.02 -2.99 21.76
CA ARG A 120 5.86 -2.42 22.81
C ARG A 120 7.33 -2.59 22.49
N ILE A 121 7.76 -3.79 22.10
CA ILE A 121 9.14 -4.06 21.66
C ILE A 121 9.52 -3.15 20.47
N LYS A 122 8.65 -3.01 19.48
CA LYS A 122 8.86 -2.10 18.36
C LYS A 122 9.11 -0.66 18.83
N THR A 123 8.29 -0.17 19.75
CA THR A 123 8.40 1.20 20.29
C THR A 123 9.73 1.40 21.04
N GLU A 124 10.18 0.41 21.78
CA GLU A 124 11.44 0.46 22.52
C GLU A 124 12.67 0.34 21.60
N LEU A 125 12.54 -0.35 20.46
CA LEU A 125 13.64 -0.55 19.51
C LEU A 125 13.85 0.65 18.57
N VAL A 126 12.80 1.37 18.20
CA VAL A 126 12.89 2.50 17.26
C VAL A 126 13.90 3.58 17.69
N PRO A 127 13.99 4.01 18.97
CA PRO A 127 14.95 5.02 19.40
C PRO A 127 16.39 4.49 19.59
N VAL A 128 16.63 3.19 19.40
CA VAL A 128 17.96 2.60 19.57
C VAL A 128 18.87 3.03 18.42
N ASP A 129 20.06 3.50 18.76
CA ASP A 129 21.05 3.98 17.77
C ASP A 129 21.44 2.84 16.80
N GLY A 130 21.37 3.11 15.51
CA GLY A 130 21.62 2.12 14.46
C GLY A 130 20.37 1.35 13.99
N VAL A 131 19.21 1.54 14.60
CA VAL A 131 17.92 0.98 14.13
C VAL A 131 17.23 1.98 13.22
N GLN A 132 17.13 1.65 11.95
CA GLN A 132 16.48 2.49 10.95
C GLN A 132 14.97 2.24 10.87
N LYS A 133 14.57 0.97 10.93
CA LYS A 133 13.16 0.56 10.75
C LYS A 133 12.89 -0.74 11.49
N VAL A 134 11.75 -0.81 12.15
CA VAL A 134 11.22 -2.03 12.78
C VAL A 134 9.84 -2.32 12.21
N THR A 135 9.68 -3.50 11.61
CA THR A 135 8.42 -3.93 11.00
C THR A 135 7.92 -5.20 11.69
N LEU A 136 6.66 -5.23 12.02
CA LEU A 136 6.00 -6.42 12.56
C LEU A 136 5.40 -7.22 11.39
N PHE A 137 5.59 -8.54 11.42
CA PHE A 137 5.01 -9.47 10.48
C PHE A 137 4.07 -10.43 11.20
N GLY A 138 2.98 -10.83 10.53
CA GLY A 138 2.01 -11.77 11.09
C GLY A 138 0.99 -11.12 12.04
N GLU A 139 0.97 -9.78 12.12
CA GLU A 139 -0.03 -9.06 12.90
C GLU A 139 -1.42 -9.26 12.28
N GLN A 140 -2.37 -9.76 13.08
CA GLN A 140 -3.77 -9.87 12.68
C GLN A 140 -4.52 -8.59 13.03
N GLN A 141 -5.33 -8.13 12.10
CA GLN A 141 -6.17 -6.94 12.34
C GLN A 141 -7.36 -7.32 13.23
N ASP A 142 -7.69 -6.44 14.16
CA ASP A 142 -8.91 -6.58 14.94
C ASP A 142 -10.11 -6.36 14.05
N VAL A 143 -11.09 -7.25 14.15
CA VAL A 143 -12.32 -7.17 13.40
C VAL A 143 -13.52 -7.22 14.35
N VAL A 144 -14.47 -6.36 14.13
CA VAL A 144 -15.76 -6.40 14.82
C VAL A 144 -16.77 -7.14 13.95
N ASN A 145 -17.13 -8.36 14.37
CA ASN A 145 -18.13 -9.16 13.66
C ASN A 145 -19.52 -8.82 14.19
N VAL A 146 -20.29 -8.08 13.41
CA VAL A 146 -21.71 -7.83 13.70
C VAL A 146 -22.54 -8.90 13.01
N ARG A 147 -23.10 -9.84 13.80
CA ARG A 147 -24.02 -10.88 13.31
C ARG A 147 -25.46 -10.44 13.53
N VAL A 148 -26.18 -10.28 12.45
CA VAL A 148 -27.58 -9.88 12.50
C VAL A 148 -28.45 -11.05 12.02
N SER A 149 -29.41 -11.47 12.86
CA SER A 149 -30.40 -12.48 12.48
C SER A 149 -31.55 -11.82 11.72
N MET A 150 -31.85 -12.32 10.51
CA MET A 150 -33.00 -11.85 9.73
C MET A 150 -34.32 -12.04 10.47
N ALA A 151 -34.45 -13.12 11.27
CA ALA A 151 -35.62 -13.34 12.09
C ALA A 151 -35.77 -12.26 13.18
N ALA A 152 -34.66 -11.84 13.81
CA ALA A 152 -34.71 -10.76 14.80
C ALA A 152 -35.01 -9.40 14.16
N LEU A 153 -34.48 -9.11 12.97
CA LEU A 153 -34.84 -7.90 12.22
C LEU A 153 -36.31 -7.85 11.85
N ALA A 154 -36.87 -8.96 11.38
CA ALA A 154 -38.27 -9.06 11.04
C ALA A 154 -39.17 -8.82 12.26
N SER A 155 -38.79 -9.32 13.44
CA SER A 155 -39.54 -9.12 14.69
C SER A 155 -39.50 -7.67 15.19
N LEU A 156 -38.53 -6.90 14.80
CA LEU A 156 -38.39 -5.47 15.15
C LEU A 156 -39.00 -4.53 14.11
N PHE A 157 -39.68 -5.08 13.08
CA PHE A 157 -40.28 -4.31 11.97
C PHE A 157 -39.28 -3.38 11.25
N ILE A 158 -38.00 -3.67 11.34
CA ILE A 158 -36.96 -2.94 10.62
C ILE A 158 -36.93 -3.54 9.21
N LEU A 159 -37.53 -2.84 8.25
CA LEU A 159 -37.42 -3.14 6.84
C LEU A 159 -35.94 -2.87 6.45
N SER A 160 -35.17 -3.92 6.19
CA SER A 160 -33.84 -3.77 5.68
C SER A 160 -33.93 -3.28 4.24
N LEU A 161 -33.72 -1.99 4.03
CA LEU A 161 -33.34 -1.42 2.74
C LEU A 161 -31.85 -1.72 2.51
N ILE A 162 -31.49 -2.99 2.45
CA ILE A 162 -30.19 -3.41 1.92
C ILE A 162 -30.40 -3.60 0.43
N HIS A 163 -30.31 -2.52 -0.32
CA HIS A 163 -29.97 -2.59 -1.73
C HIS A 163 -28.45 -2.67 -1.81
N ILE A 164 -27.95 -3.86 -2.06
CA ILE A 164 -26.60 -4.09 -2.54
C ILE A 164 -26.60 -3.82 -4.04
#